data_fe96a1f2f733a14416b620a9084b1d56
#
_entry.id   fe96a1f2f733a14416b620a9084b1d56
#
_cell.length_a   1.000
_cell.length_b   1.000
_cell.length_c   1.000
_cell.angle_alpha   90.00
_cell.angle_beta   90.00
_cell.angle_gamma   90.00
#
_symmetry.space_group_name_H-M   'P 1'
#
loop_
_entity.id
_entity.type
_entity.pdbx_description
1 polymer ?
#
loop_
_entity_poly.entity_id
_entity_poly.type
_entity_poly.pdbx_seq_one_letter_code
_entity_poly.pdbx_strand_id
1 'polypeptide(L)' 'MVSGKSDEEEQKEKEELFMPLSVVEHVNMLIESGLEKKDAIKEAAKQRGISKRDVYNEYERG' A
#
# COMPACT_ATOMS: atom_id res chain seq x y z
N MET A 1 -17.57 13.14 13.77
CA MET A 1 -17.14 13.21 13.09
C MET A 1 -16.26 12.51 12.97
N VAL A 2 -16.09 12.46 12.75
CA VAL A 2 -14.96 12.17 12.66
C VAL A 2 -14.52 11.14 13.56
N SER A 3 -15.14 10.88 14.61
CA SER A 3 -14.66 9.91 15.54
C SER A 3 -14.52 8.54 14.91
N GLY A 4 -15.46 8.12 14.16
CA GLY A 4 -15.36 6.83 13.52
C GLY A 4 -14.18 6.75 12.63
N LYS A 5 -13.91 7.81 11.92
CA LYS A 5 -12.79 7.80 11.07
C LYS A 5 -11.51 7.76 11.85
N SER A 6 -11.49 8.42 12.94
CA SER A 6 -10.30 8.43 13.75
C SER A 6 -9.88 7.03 14.12
N ASP A 7 -10.83 6.21 14.49
CA ASP A 7 -10.51 4.85 14.87
C ASP A 7 -9.87 4.12 13.73
N GLU A 8 -10.43 4.24 12.58
CA GLU A 8 -9.88 3.54 11.42
C GLU A 8 -8.50 4.05 11.11
N GLU A 9 -8.33 5.33 11.21
CA GLU A 9 -7.04 5.89 10.93
C GLU A 9 -5.99 5.41 11.89
N GLU A 10 -6.36 5.29 13.14
CA GLU A 10 -5.41 4.81 14.11
C GLU A 10 -4.97 3.41 13.79
N GLN A 11 -5.88 2.57 13.39
CA GLN A 11 -5.51 1.23 13.04
C GLN A 11 -4.56 1.22 11.87
N LYS A 12 -4.83 2.04 10.90
CA LYS A 12 -3.96 2.11 9.75
C LYS A 12 -2.58 2.57 10.15
N GLU A 13 -2.52 3.52 11.01
CA GLU A 13 -1.24 4.03 11.42
C GLU A 13 -0.41 2.95 12.05
N LYS A 14 -1.05 2.11 12.84
CA LYS A 14 -0.31 1.03 13.45
C LYS A 14 0.29 0.13 12.42
N GLU A 15 -0.49 -0.23 11.44
CA GLU A 15 0.02 -1.11 10.42
C GLU A 15 1.08 -0.45 9.60
N GLU A 16 1.02 0.84 9.49
CA GLU A 16 1.94 1.54 8.65
C GLU A 16 3.15 2.05 9.38
N LEU A 17 3.39 1.53 10.54
CA LEU A 17 4.60 1.91 11.25
C LEU A 17 5.81 1.69 10.38
N PHE A 18 5.77 0.66 9.55
CA PHE A 18 6.90 0.35 8.69
C PHE A 18 6.74 0.93 7.31
N MET A 19 5.50 1.14 6.90
CA MET A 19 5.22 1.60 5.56
C MET A 19 4.17 2.68 5.63
N PRO A 20 4.57 3.93 5.65
CA PRO A 20 3.60 5.04 5.76
C PRO A 20 2.72 5.18 4.54
N LEU A 21 3.05 4.53 3.44
CA LEU A 21 2.27 4.66 2.23
C LEU A 21 1.24 3.56 2.13
N SER A 22 0.10 3.89 1.54
CA SER A 22 -0.87 2.85 1.25
C SER A 22 -0.35 2.02 0.10
N VAL A 23 -1.00 0.89 -0.15
CA VAL A 23 -0.55 0.01 -1.23
C VAL A 23 -0.54 0.77 -2.56
N VAL A 24 -1.59 1.52 -2.83
CA VAL A 24 -1.67 2.26 -4.09
C VAL A 24 -0.52 3.26 -4.21
N GLU A 25 -0.30 4.01 -3.16
CA GLU A 25 0.76 5.00 -3.19
C GLU A 25 2.12 4.34 -3.28
N HIS A 26 2.29 3.24 -2.60
CA HIS A 26 3.55 2.52 -2.64
C HIS A 26 3.85 2.07 -4.06
N VAL A 27 2.87 1.48 -4.71
CA VAL A 27 3.04 1.01 -6.08
C VAL A 27 3.33 2.19 -7.00
N ASN A 28 2.58 3.27 -6.85
CA ASN A 28 2.80 4.44 -7.69
C ASN A 28 4.19 5.01 -7.50
N MET A 29 4.65 5.05 -6.27
CA MET A 29 5.98 5.55 -6.00
C MET A 29 7.03 4.71 -6.72
N LEU A 30 6.85 3.41 -6.70
CA LEU A 30 7.80 2.53 -7.37
C LEU A 30 7.75 2.73 -8.88
N ILE A 31 6.56 2.93 -9.41
CA ILE A 31 6.42 3.17 -10.83
C ILE A 31 7.15 4.43 -11.24
N GLU A 32 6.99 5.47 -10.45
CA GLU A 32 7.66 6.72 -10.75
C GLU A 32 9.17 6.60 -10.61
N SER A 33 9.58 5.66 -9.82
CA SER A 33 10.99 5.40 -9.64
C SER A 33 11.61 4.74 -10.86
N GLY A 34 10.79 4.29 -11.80
CA GLY A 34 11.30 3.67 -13.00
C GLY A 34 10.86 2.23 -13.19
N LEU A 35 10.06 1.72 -12.28
CA LEU A 35 9.60 0.35 -12.39
C LEU A 35 8.31 0.30 -13.17
N GLU A 36 8.08 -0.84 -13.81
CA GLU A 36 6.83 -1.05 -14.48
C GLU A 36 5.78 -1.43 -13.46
N LYS A 37 4.53 -1.32 -13.86
CA LYS A 37 3.44 -1.63 -12.95
C LYS A 37 3.61 -3.02 -12.34
N LYS A 38 3.94 -3.99 -13.16
CA LYS A 38 4.12 -5.35 -12.66
C LYS A 38 5.25 -5.42 -11.67
N ASP A 39 6.34 -4.80 -11.99
CA ASP A 39 7.50 -4.82 -11.11
C ASP A 39 7.19 -4.06 -9.82
N ALA A 40 6.49 -2.95 -9.94
CA ALA A 40 6.14 -2.18 -8.77
C ALA A 40 5.26 -2.99 -7.82
N ILE A 41 4.30 -3.72 -8.38
CA ILE A 41 3.43 -4.55 -7.56
C ILE A 41 4.24 -5.64 -6.89
N LYS A 42 5.15 -6.24 -7.62
CA LYS A 42 5.99 -7.28 -7.09
C LYS A 42 6.86 -6.77 -5.95
N GLU A 43 7.48 -5.62 -6.17
CA GLU A 43 8.34 -5.05 -5.14
C GLU A 43 7.53 -4.65 -3.91
N ALA A 44 6.38 -4.03 -4.13
CA ALA A 44 5.55 -3.64 -3.02
C ALA A 44 5.15 -4.85 -2.18
N ALA A 45 4.76 -5.93 -2.85
CA ALA A 45 4.38 -7.13 -2.14
C ALA A 45 5.54 -7.66 -1.32
N LYS A 46 6.72 -7.66 -1.91
CA LYS A 46 7.89 -8.17 -1.24
C LYS A 46 8.22 -7.32 -0.02
N GLN A 47 8.20 -6.02 -0.18
CA GLN A 47 8.55 -5.14 0.92
C GLN A 47 7.54 -5.17 2.04
N ARG A 48 6.27 -5.37 1.68
CA ARG A 48 5.22 -5.38 2.68
C ARG A 48 5.00 -6.78 3.27
N GLY A 49 5.59 -7.79 2.67
CA GLY A 49 5.43 -9.14 3.18
C GLY A 49 4.09 -9.75 2.86
N ILE A 50 3.49 -9.35 1.76
CA ILE A 50 2.21 -9.90 1.34
C ILE A 50 2.35 -10.41 -0.09
N SER A 51 1.31 -11.05 -0.61
CA SER A 51 1.40 -11.61 -1.94
C SER A 51 1.16 -10.53 -2.99
N LYS A 52 1.63 -10.80 -4.19
CA LYS A 52 1.41 -9.88 -5.29
C LYS A 52 -0.07 -9.71 -5.54
N ARG A 53 -0.81 -10.77 -5.36
CA ARG A 53 -2.23 -10.73 -5.57
C ARG A 53 -2.88 -9.74 -4.62
N ASP A 54 -2.45 -9.74 -3.38
CA ASP A 54 -2.99 -8.81 -2.41
C ASP A 54 -2.71 -7.39 -2.82
N VAL A 55 -1.49 -7.13 -3.25
CA VAL A 55 -1.12 -5.79 -3.70
C VAL A 55 -1.96 -5.39 -4.91
N TYR A 56 -2.10 -6.30 -5.84
CA TYR A 56 -2.86 -6.02 -7.05
C TYR A 56 -4.30 -5.68 -6.72
N ASN A 57 -4.91 -6.47 -5.85
CA ASN A 57 -6.28 -6.24 -5.46
C ASN A 57 -6.46 -4.87 -4.81
N GLU A 58 -5.55 -4.53 -3.92
CA GLU A 58 -5.63 -3.24 -3.26
C GLU A 58 -5.43 -2.12 -4.27
N TYR A 59 -4.49 -2.30 -5.16
CA TYR A 59 -4.21 -1.30 -6.16
C TYR A 59 -5.41 -1.05 -7.08
N GLU A 60 -6.04 -2.12 -7.52
CA GLU A 60 -7.20 -2.00 -8.38
C GLU A 60 -8.38 -1.41 -7.65
N ARG A 61 -8.49 -1.75 -6.38
CA ARG A 61 -9.60 -1.27 -5.59
C ARG A 61 -9.45 0.21 -5.29
N GLY A 62 -8.27 0.62 -5.01
CA GLY A 62 -7.99 1.99 -4.70
C GLY A 62 -8.03 2.86 -5.89
#